data_374a92e484d8f9af4f48c682b5c05da2
#
_entry.id   374a92e484d8f9af4f48c682b5c05da2
#
_cell.length_a   1.000
_cell.length_b   1.000
_cell.length_c   1.000
_cell.angle_alpha   90.00
_cell.angle_beta   90.00
_cell.angle_gamma   90.00
#
_symmetry.space_group_name_H-M   'P 1'
#
loop_
_entity.id
_entity.type
_entity.pdbx_description
1 polymer ?
#
loop_
_entity_poly.entity_id
_entity_poly.type
_entity_poly.pdbx_seq_one_letter_code
_entity_poly.pdbx_strand_id
1 'polypeptide(L)'
;LESLAGRDGVPDTELEQLSEAREVRRALQRLPERQRSALLLSYYEGLSQKEVAQVLGLGLRAVESLIVRARRALGKTLEEQHERTP
;
A
#
# COMPACT_ATOMS: atom_id res chain seq x y z
N LEU A 1 -13.63 -4.04 26.45
CA LEU A 1 -13.08 -2.95 26.80
C LEU A 1 -13.32 -1.75 25.94
N GLU A 2 -12.53 -0.74 26.14
CA GLU A 2 -12.77 0.53 25.45
C GLU A 2 -12.81 0.40 23.95
N SER A 3 -11.99 -0.47 23.37
CA SER A 3 -11.98 -0.67 21.94
C SER A 3 -13.28 -1.26 21.42
N LEU A 4 -13.90 -2.12 22.20
CA LEU A 4 -15.19 -2.71 21.84
C LEU A 4 -16.32 -1.70 22.03
N ALA A 5 -16.27 -0.95 23.11
CA ALA A 5 -17.25 0.09 23.36
C ALA A 5 -17.16 1.17 22.28
N GLY A 6 -15.93 1.50 21.86
CA GLY A 6 -15.72 2.44 20.79
C GLY A 6 -16.25 1.97 19.45
N ARG A 7 -16.32 0.67 19.24
CA ARG A 7 -16.81 0.10 18.00
C ARG A 7 -18.26 0.43 17.72
N ASP A 8 -19.06 0.40 18.75
CA ASP A 8 -20.50 0.69 18.60
C ASP A 8 -20.74 2.15 18.24
N GLY A 9 -19.78 3.02 18.56
CA GLY A 9 -19.88 4.43 18.26
C GLY A 9 -19.06 4.89 17.07
N VAL A 10 -18.38 3.96 16.37
CA VAL A 10 -17.54 4.32 15.24
C VAL A 10 -18.40 4.72 14.04
N PRO A 11 -18.18 5.92 13.46
CA PRO A 11 -18.91 6.34 12.27
C PRO A 11 -18.66 5.40 11.09
N ASP A 12 -19.62 5.28 10.19
CA ASP A 12 -19.49 4.46 8.99
C ASP A 12 -18.28 4.86 8.14
N THR A 13 -17.96 6.16 8.10
CA THR A 13 -16.80 6.65 7.36
C THR A 13 -15.50 6.07 7.88
N GLU A 14 -15.36 5.92 9.20
CA GLU A 14 -14.17 5.32 9.78
C GLU A 14 -14.11 3.83 9.49
N LEU A 15 -15.25 3.15 9.52
CA LEU A 15 -15.31 1.73 9.15
C LEU A 15 -14.91 1.52 7.69
N GLU A 16 -15.37 2.40 6.81
CA GLU A 16 -15.01 2.35 5.41
C GLU A 16 -13.50 2.57 5.23
N GLN A 17 -12.92 3.53 5.94
CA GLN A 17 -11.50 3.80 5.87
C GLN A 17 -10.67 2.61 6.36
N LEU A 18 -11.10 1.96 7.43
CA LEU A 18 -10.45 0.75 7.94
C LEU A 18 -10.52 -0.39 6.93
N SER A 19 -11.66 -0.54 6.28
CA SER A 19 -11.86 -1.55 5.25
C SER A 19 -10.93 -1.31 4.06
N GLU A 20 -10.85 -0.06 3.61
CA GLU A 20 -9.96 0.33 2.52
C GLU A 20 -8.50 0.08 2.87
N ALA A 21 -8.11 0.40 4.10
CA ALA A 21 -6.75 0.16 4.57
C ALA A 21 -6.40 -1.32 4.52
N ARG A 22 -7.34 -2.18 4.89
CA ARG A 22 -7.15 -3.63 4.83
C ARG A 22 -7.00 -4.12 3.39
N GLU A 23 -7.81 -3.57 2.49
CA GLU A 23 -7.72 -3.92 1.08
C GLU A 23 -6.37 -3.53 0.49
N VAL A 24 -5.91 -2.33 0.80
CA VAL A 24 -4.61 -1.85 0.35
C VAL A 24 -3.49 -2.72 0.91
N ARG A 25 -3.57 -3.06 2.19
CA ARG A 25 -2.56 -3.91 2.82
C ARG A 25 -2.49 -5.28 2.14
N ARG A 26 -3.64 -5.88 1.85
CA ARG A 26 -3.67 -7.16 1.15
C ARG A 26 -3.08 -7.06 -0.25
N ALA A 27 -3.41 -5.99 -0.95
CA ALA A 27 -2.88 -5.76 -2.30
C ALA A 27 -1.36 -5.57 -2.27
N LEU A 28 -0.85 -4.83 -1.28
CA LEU A 28 0.59 -4.64 -1.11
C LEU A 28 1.32 -5.97 -0.88
N GLN A 29 0.71 -6.86 -0.11
CA GLN A 29 1.31 -8.16 0.17
C GLN A 29 1.42 -9.04 -1.08
N ARG A 30 0.63 -8.75 -2.11
CA ARG A 30 0.66 -9.50 -3.37
C ARG A 30 1.69 -8.96 -4.35
N LEU A 31 2.28 -7.82 -4.06
CA LEU A 31 3.33 -7.27 -4.91
C LEU A 31 4.64 -8.04 -4.75
N PRO A 32 5.45 -8.13 -5.80
CA PRO A 32 6.82 -8.60 -5.64
C PRO A 32 7.56 -7.79 -4.59
N GLU A 33 8.43 -8.44 -3.84
CA GLU A 33 9.09 -7.83 -2.69
C GLU A 33 9.75 -6.49 -3.00
N ARG A 34 10.51 -6.40 -4.09
CA ARG A 34 11.19 -5.15 -4.44
C ARG A 34 10.24 -4.03 -4.79
N GLN A 35 9.15 -4.34 -5.48
CA GLN A 35 8.14 -3.35 -5.80
C GLN A 35 7.46 -2.86 -4.54
N ARG A 36 7.10 -3.77 -3.66
CA ARG A 36 6.49 -3.42 -2.39
C ARG A 36 7.42 -2.55 -1.55
N SER A 37 8.69 -2.93 -1.43
CA SER A 37 9.67 -2.19 -0.66
C SER A 37 9.85 -0.77 -1.20
N ALA A 38 9.98 -0.62 -2.52
CA ALA A 38 10.14 0.69 -3.12
C ALA A 38 8.93 1.57 -2.85
N LEU A 39 7.74 1.00 -2.97
CA LEU A 39 6.50 1.75 -2.75
C LEU A 39 6.36 2.17 -1.29
N LEU A 40 6.61 1.25 -0.37
CA LEU A 40 6.50 1.54 1.06
C LEU A 40 7.51 2.59 1.52
N LEU A 41 8.75 2.48 1.07
CA LEU A 41 9.78 3.45 1.43
C LEU A 41 9.42 4.84 0.92
N SER A 42 8.89 4.91 -0.29
CA SER A 42 8.53 6.19 -0.90
C SER A 42 7.30 6.82 -0.25
N TYR A 43 6.25 6.05 -0.04
CA TYR A 43 4.97 6.61 0.41
C TYR A 43 4.77 6.61 1.92
N TYR A 44 5.21 5.57 2.61
CA TYR A 44 5.02 5.50 4.06
C TYR A 44 6.16 6.12 4.82
N GLU A 45 7.39 5.87 4.39
CA GLU A 45 8.56 6.43 5.04
C GLU A 45 8.90 7.83 4.54
N GLY A 46 8.28 8.25 3.44
CA GLY A 46 8.49 9.58 2.89
C GLY A 46 9.86 9.81 2.29
N LEU A 47 10.55 8.74 1.90
CA LEU A 47 11.87 8.88 1.30
C LEU A 47 11.79 9.36 -0.14
N SER A 48 12.77 10.16 -0.55
CA SER A 48 12.92 10.49 -1.95
C SER A 48 13.34 9.25 -2.75
N GLN A 49 13.14 9.29 -4.05
CA GLN A 49 13.56 8.17 -4.89
C GLN A 49 15.05 7.92 -4.80
N LYS A 50 15.83 8.97 -4.63
CA LYS A 50 17.26 8.88 -4.44
C LYS A 50 17.61 8.13 -3.15
N GLU A 51 16.88 8.45 -2.09
CA GLU A 51 17.06 7.76 -0.80
C GLU A 51 16.62 6.30 -0.88
N VAL A 52 15.52 6.04 -1.58
CA VAL A 52 15.06 4.66 -1.80
C VAL A 52 16.14 3.88 -2.57
N ALA A 53 16.74 4.50 -3.58
CA ALA A 53 17.82 3.87 -4.34
C ALA A 53 18.98 3.49 -3.44
N GLN A 54 19.35 4.36 -2.50
CA GLN A 54 20.42 4.08 -1.55
C GLN A 54 20.07 2.91 -0.63
N VAL A 55 18.84 2.91 -0.11
CA VAL A 55 18.40 1.86 0.80
C VAL A 55 18.37 0.49 0.10
N LEU A 56 17.86 0.47 -1.12
CA LEU A 56 17.73 -0.78 -1.87
C LEU A 56 19.00 -1.19 -2.61
N GLY A 57 20.00 -0.31 -2.66
CA GLY A 57 21.21 -0.61 -3.39
C GLY A 57 21.03 -0.67 -4.89
N LEU A 58 20.12 0.17 -5.41
CA LEU A 58 19.76 0.22 -6.82
C LEU A 58 20.07 1.59 -7.41
N GLY A 59 20.11 1.66 -8.73
CA GLY A 59 20.19 2.94 -9.42
C GLY A 59 18.85 3.67 -9.40
N LEU A 60 18.89 4.97 -9.59
CA LEU A 60 17.70 5.81 -9.57
C LEU A 60 16.65 5.38 -10.60
N ARG A 61 17.09 5.06 -11.82
CA ARG A 61 16.18 4.62 -12.87
C ARG A 61 15.48 3.31 -12.54
N ALA A 62 16.21 2.41 -11.90
CA ALA A 62 15.64 1.15 -11.46
C ALA A 62 14.53 1.39 -10.42
N VAL A 63 14.76 2.32 -9.50
CA VAL A 63 13.77 2.69 -8.50
C VAL A 63 12.55 3.33 -9.14
N GLU A 64 12.74 4.25 -10.08
CA GLU A 64 11.64 4.87 -10.79
C GLU A 64 10.78 3.82 -11.49
N SER A 65 11.42 2.87 -12.15
CA SER A 65 10.74 1.79 -12.83
C SER A 65 9.97 0.90 -11.86
N LEU A 66 10.58 0.58 -10.71
CA LEU A 66 9.93 -0.22 -9.68
C LEU A 66 8.68 0.47 -9.15
N ILE A 67 8.76 1.76 -8.90
CA ILE A 67 7.62 2.51 -8.36
C ILE A 67 6.48 2.56 -9.37
N VAL A 68 6.77 2.80 -10.64
CA VAL A 68 5.75 2.80 -11.70
C VAL A 68 5.08 1.45 -11.79
N ARG A 69 5.86 0.38 -11.81
CA ARG A 69 5.32 -0.98 -11.88
C ARG A 69 4.52 -1.33 -10.64
N ALA A 70 5.00 -0.92 -9.48
CA ALA A 70 4.31 -1.18 -8.22
C ALA A 70 2.94 -0.50 -8.20
N ARG A 71 2.87 0.75 -8.65
CA ARG A 71 1.60 1.47 -8.72
C ARG A 71 0.60 0.80 -9.64
N ARG A 72 1.07 0.37 -10.81
CA ARG A 72 0.20 -0.32 -11.78
C ARG A 72 -0.29 -1.64 -11.23
N ALA A 73 0.61 -2.42 -10.66
CA ALA A 73 0.26 -3.71 -10.08
C ALA A 73 -0.68 -3.55 -8.90
N LEU A 74 -0.44 -2.55 -8.05
CA LEU A 74 -1.30 -2.28 -6.91
C LEU A 74 -2.70 -1.90 -7.37
N GLY A 75 -2.80 -1.00 -8.34
CA GLY A 75 -4.09 -0.59 -8.88
C GLY A 75 -4.87 -1.75 -9.47
N LYS A 76 -4.19 -2.59 -10.23
CA LYS A 76 -4.82 -3.77 -10.84
C LYS A 76 -5.31 -4.74 -9.76
N THR A 77 -4.47 -5.00 -8.76
CA THR A 77 -4.84 -5.90 -7.67
C THR A 77 -6.04 -5.37 -6.88
N LEU A 78 -6.06 -4.07 -6.63
CA LEU A 78 -7.19 -3.44 -5.94
C LEU A 78 -8.47 -3.57 -6.73
N GLU A 79 -8.41 -3.38 -8.05
CA GLU A 79 -9.58 -3.57 -8.91
C GLU A 79 -10.09 -5.00 -8.83
N GLU A 80 -9.19 -5.98 -8.92
CA GLU A 80 -9.55 -7.38 -8.83
C GLU A 80 -10.17 -7.73 -7.49
N GLN A 81 -9.61 -7.20 -6.40
CA GLN A 81 -10.16 -7.43 -5.07
C GLN A 81 -11.55 -6.82 -4.92
N HIS A 82 -11.73 -5.65 -5.51
CA HIS A 82 -13.01 -4.95 -5.45
C HIS A 82 -14.09 -5.69 -6.23
N GLU A 83 -13.74 -6.26 -7.37
CA GLU A 83 -14.67 -7.06 -8.16
C GLU A 83 -15.10 -8.34 -7.46
N ARG A 84 -14.24 -8.89 -6.62
CA ARG A 84 -14.54 -10.12 -5.88
C ARG A 84 -15.43 -9.88 -4.66
N THR A 85 -15.55 -8.65 -4.23
CA THR A 85 -16.36 -8.31 -3.08
C THR A 85 -17.81 -8.19 -3.52
N PRO A 86 -18.72 -8.99 -2.96
CA PRO A 86 -20.13 -8.91 -3.32
C PRO A 86 -20.76 -7.60 -2.89
#